data_c8706283502151572bdfd0c1dc9c140e
#
_entry.id   c8706283502151572bdfd0c1dc9c140e
#
_cell.length_a   1.000
_cell.length_b   1.000
_cell.length_c   1.000
_cell.angle_alpha   90.00
_cell.angle_beta   90.00
_cell.angle_gamma   90.00
#
_symmetry.space_group_name_H-M   'P 1'
#
loop_
_entity.id
_entity.type
_entity.pdbx_description
1 polymer ?
#
loop_
_entity_poly.entity_id
_entity_poly.type
_entity_poly.pdbx_seq_one_letter_code
_entity_poly.pdbx_strand_id
1 'polypeptide(L)'
;MSTSNLTRRGLIKNSAIAGAGFAAPTIFTASSAAAYTNEPTGGSVTLGFNVPQSGPYADEGADELRAYELAVEHLNGGGDGGMMNTFSSKELTGNGILGKKVEFVTGDTQTKSDAARASAKSMIEKDGAVMITGGSSSGVAI
;
A
#
# COMPACT_ATOMS: atom_id res chain seq x y z
N MET A 1 47.16 17.90 33.00
CA MET A 1 45.75 17.49 32.92
C MET A 1 45.34 17.46 31.46
N SER A 2 45.25 16.27 30.88
CA SER A 2 44.92 16.09 29.47
C SER A 2 43.39 15.90 29.36
N THR A 3 42.72 16.84 28.75
CA THR A 3 41.27 16.75 28.45
C THR A 3 41.09 15.94 27.18
N SER A 4 40.70 14.68 27.33
CA SER A 4 40.34 13.86 26.20
C SER A 4 39.01 14.31 25.61
N ASN A 5 39.04 14.82 24.39
CA ASN A 5 37.86 15.14 23.64
C ASN A 5 37.09 13.85 23.28
N LEU A 6 35.99 13.60 23.95
CA LEU A 6 35.08 12.53 23.63
C LEU A 6 34.34 12.84 22.30
N THR A 7 34.79 12.24 21.24
CA THR A 7 34.07 12.31 19.96
C THR A 7 32.94 11.25 19.92
N ARG A 8 31.85 11.53 19.22
CA ARG A 8 30.72 10.60 19.05
C ARG A 8 31.16 9.22 18.57
N ARG A 9 32.21 9.15 17.78
CA ARG A 9 32.82 7.90 17.28
C ARG A 9 33.59 7.15 18.35
N GLY A 10 34.20 7.87 19.35
CA GLY A 10 34.87 7.28 20.50
C GLY A 10 33.90 6.68 21.50
N LEU A 11 32.71 7.30 21.66
CA LEU A 11 31.66 6.82 22.55
C LEU A 11 31.13 5.45 22.09
N ILE A 12 30.94 5.28 20.79
CA ILE A 12 30.44 4.02 20.22
C ILE A 12 31.46 2.90 20.36
N LYS A 13 32.74 3.17 20.23
CA LYS A 13 33.81 2.15 20.39
C LYS A 13 33.99 1.71 21.83
N ASN A 14 33.78 2.59 22.80
CA ASN A 14 33.95 2.28 24.21
C ASN A 14 32.75 1.58 24.85
N SER A 15 31.57 1.67 24.23
CA SER A 15 30.35 0.95 24.67
C SER A 15 30.43 -0.56 24.42
N ALA A 16 31.37 -1.02 23.60
CA ALA A 16 31.50 -2.44 23.24
C ALA A 16 32.32 -3.29 24.24
N ILE A 17 32.89 -2.70 25.30
CA ILE A 17 33.82 -3.39 26.19
C ILE A 17 33.36 -3.50 27.64
N ALA A 18 32.23 -2.92 28.01
CA ALA A 18 31.65 -3.10 29.34
C ALA A 18 30.61 -4.24 29.32
N GLY A 19 31.07 -5.46 29.17
CA GLY A 19 30.29 -6.63 29.46
C GLY A 19 30.11 -6.80 30.97
N ALA A 20 28.90 -6.84 31.43
CA ALA A 20 28.29 -7.62 32.46
C ALA A 20 27.19 -6.78 33.17
N GLY A 21 25.95 -7.14 32.99
CA GLY A 21 24.90 -6.90 33.98
C GLY A 21 23.98 -5.69 33.77
N PHE A 22 23.98 -5.02 32.62
CA PHE A 22 22.88 -4.15 32.26
C PHE A 22 22.00 -4.88 31.26
N ALA A 23 20.74 -5.13 31.62
CA ALA A 23 19.74 -5.44 30.64
C ALA A 23 19.85 -4.36 29.54
N ALA A 24 20.35 -4.73 28.37
CA ALA A 24 20.37 -3.84 27.23
C ALA A 24 18.95 -3.31 27.11
N PRO A 25 18.75 -1.98 27.02
CA PRO A 25 17.45 -1.50 26.62
C PRO A 25 17.15 -2.25 25.34
N THR A 26 16.13 -3.08 25.37
CA THR A 26 15.56 -3.63 24.14
C THR A 26 15.22 -2.39 23.34
N ILE A 27 16.12 -2.04 22.41
CA ILE A 27 15.76 -1.15 21.36
C ILE A 27 14.61 -1.92 20.73
N PHE A 28 13.39 -1.47 21.01
CA PHE A 28 12.26 -1.79 20.18
C PHE A 28 12.66 -1.25 18.81
N THR A 29 13.36 -2.07 18.05
CA THR A 29 13.23 -1.97 16.63
C THR A 29 11.75 -2.23 16.46
N ALA A 30 10.97 -1.16 16.35
CA ALA A 30 9.66 -1.26 15.78
C ALA A 30 9.91 -2.02 14.50
N SER A 31 9.64 -3.31 14.54
CA SER A 31 9.67 -4.08 13.33
C SER A 31 8.62 -3.39 12.48
N SER A 32 9.05 -2.71 11.47
CA SER A 32 8.19 -2.15 10.42
C SER A 32 7.37 -3.25 9.72
N ALA A 33 7.52 -4.47 10.18
CA ALA A 33 6.78 -5.65 9.75
C ALA A 33 5.29 -5.62 10.11
N ALA A 34 4.82 -4.72 10.97
CA ALA A 34 3.40 -4.55 11.20
C ALA A 34 2.70 -3.66 10.15
N ALA A 35 3.42 -3.16 9.17
CA ALA A 35 2.88 -2.19 8.21
C ALA A 35 2.11 -2.83 7.05
N TYR A 36 2.29 -4.12 6.78
CA TYR A 36 1.61 -4.81 5.68
C TYR A 36 0.82 -5.98 6.22
N THR A 37 -0.45 -5.75 6.51
CA THR A 37 -1.36 -6.80 6.97
C THR A 37 -1.72 -7.81 5.87
N ASN A 38 -1.60 -7.40 4.61
CA ASN A 38 -2.00 -8.21 3.45
C ASN A 38 -0.85 -8.34 2.45
N GLU A 39 0.21 -9.03 2.85
CA GLU A 39 1.26 -9.36 1.90
C GLU A 39 0.73 -10.42 0.91
N PRO A 40 0.82 -10.19 -0.41
CA PRO A 40 0.27 -11.11 -1.40
C PRO A 40 1.12 -12.39 -1.45
N THR A 41 0.75 -13.39 -0.69
CA THR A 41 1.44 -14.70 -0.62
C THR A 41 1.02 -15.67 -1.72
N GLY A 42 -0.13 -15.42 -2.37
CA GLY A 42 -0.68 -16.23 -3.45
C GLY A 42 -0.21 -15.84 -4.85
N GLY A 43 -0.91 -16.33 -5.85
CA GLY A 43 -0.71 -16.02 -7.26
C GLY A 43 -1.36 -14.71 -7.73
N SER A 44 -2.07 -14.00 -6.85
CA SER A 44 -2.74 -12.72 -7.17
C SER A 44 -2.41 -11.62 -6.17
N VAL A 45 -2.63 -10.40 -6.62
CA VAL A 45 -2.59 -9.16 -5.82
C VAL A 45 -3.96 -8.54 -5.88
N THR A 46 -4.61 -8.31 -4.74
CA THR A 46 -5.95 -7.71 -4.67
C THR A 46 -5.85 -6.21 -4.42
N LEU A 47 -6.45 -5.41 -5.29
CA LEU A 47 -6.59 -3.96 -5.15
C LEU A 47 -8.01 -3.62 -4.71
N GLY A 48 -8.17 -2.55 -3.94
CA GLY A 48 -9.47 -2.03 -3.52
C GLY A 48 -9.81 -0.72 -4.23
N PHE A 49 -10.95 -0.66 -4.90
CA PHE A 49 -11.46 0.54 -5.56
C PHE A 49 -12.64 1.09 -4.78
N ASN A 50 -12.37 2.11 -3.98
CA ASN A 50 -13.34 2.70 -3.07
C ASN A 50 -13.89 3.99 -3.66
N VAL A 51 -14.87 3.85 -4.55
CA VAL A 51 -15.44 4.94 -5.34
C VAL A 51 -16.90 5.20 -4.94
N PRO A 52 -17.45 6.39 -5.17
CA PRO A 52 -18.88 6.64 -4.98
C PRO A 52 -19.67 5.92 -6.07
N GLN A 53 -20.33 4.81 -5.74
CA GLN A 53 -21.24 4.10 -6.64
C GLN A 53 -22.68 4.54 -6.43
N SER A 54 -22.94 5.34 -5.40
CA SER A 54 -24.21 5.98 -5.10
C SER A 54 -23.99 7.38 -4.52
N GLY A 55 -25.06 8.18 -4.46
CA GLY A 55 -24.99 9.55 -3.95
C GLY A 55 -24.63 10.60 -5.02
N PRO A 56 -24.24 11.82 -4.60
CA PRO A 56 -24.08 12.96 -5.52
C PRO A 56 -22.99 12.80 -6.58
N TYR A 57 -22.00 11.93 -6.35
CA TYR A 57 -20.86 11.70 -7.25
C TYR A 57 -20.88 10.30 -7.88
N ALA A 58 -22.06 9.70 -8.02
CA ALA A 58 -22.21 8.35 -8.56
C ALA A 58 -21.74 8.23 -10.02
N ASP A 59 -21.97 9.26 -10.83
CA ASP A 59 -21.55 9.28 -12.24
C ASP A 59 -20.01 9.33 -12.35
N GLU A 60 -19.37 10.19 -11.56
CA GLU A 60 -17.92 10.28 -11.49
C GLU A 60 -17.30 8.97 -10.99
N GLY A 61 -17.90 8.38 -9.96
CA GLY A 61 -17.45 7.10 -9.42
C GLY A 61 -17.58 5.95 -10.40
N ALA A 62 -18.61 5.96 -11.24
CA ALA A 62 -18.76 4.99 -12.32
C ALA A 62 -17.69 5.16 -13.40
N ASP A 63 -17.30 6.38 -13.73
CA ASP A 63 -16.22 6.67 -14.68
C ASP A 63 -14.85 6.27 -14.10
N GLU A 64 -14.59 6.58 -12.83
CA GLU A 64 -13.38 6.12 -12.12
C GLU A 64 -13.28 4.59 -12.13
N LEU A 65 -14.37 3.90 -11.80
CA LEU A 65 -14.37 2.44 -11.74
C LEU A 65 -14.04 1.82 -13.10
N ARG A 66 -14.64 2.32 -14.18
CA ARG A 66 -14.33 1.88 -15.55
C ARG A 66 -12.85 2.08 -15.90
N ALA A 67 -12.25 3.19 -15.45
CA ALA A 67 -10.83 3.46 -15.68
C ALA A 67 -9.95 2.48 -14.90
N TYR A 68 -10.29 2.14 -13.66
CA TYR A 68 -9.56 1.15 -12.86
C TYR A 68 -9.69 -0.26 -13.44
N GLU A 69 -10.88 -0.66 -13.87
CA GLU A 69 -11.12 -1.95 -14.52
C GLU A 69 -10.28 -2.10 -15.80
N LEU A 70 -10.25 -1.06 -16.62
CA LEU A 70 -9.41 -1.01 -17.81
C LEU A 70 -7.92 -1.12 -17.44
N ALA A 71 -7.48 -0.42 -16.40
CA ALA A 71 -6.10 -0.50 -15.94
C ALA A 71 -5.73 -1.93 -15.48
N VAL A 72 -6.62 -2.60 -14.74
CA VAL A 72 -6.42 -3.99 -14.31
C VAL A 72 -6.37 -4.94 -15.51
N GLU A 73 -7.24 -4.75 -16.49
CA GLU A 73 -7.23 -5.53 -17.73
C GLU A 73 -5.87 -5.42 -18.44
N HIS A 74 -5.36 -4.20 -18.61
CA HIS A 74 -4.06 -3.95 -19.22
C HIS A 74 -2.89 -4.53 -18.41
N LEU A 75 -2.92 -4.39 -17.09
CA LEU A 75 -1.90 -4.96 -16.21
C LEU A 75 -1.82 -6.48 -16.33
N ASN A 76 -2.96 -7.13 -16.55
CA ASN A 76 -3.05 -8.58 -16.74
C ASN A 76 -2.81 -9.05 -18.19
N GLY A 77 -2.43 -8.13 -19.09
CA GLY A 77 -2.11 -8.46 -20.49
C GLY A 77 -3.32 -8.48 -21.43
N GLY A 78 -4.48 -7.96 -20.99
CA GLY A 78 -5.65 -7.77 -21.82
C GLY A 78 -5.55 -6.57 -22.75
N GLY A 79 -6.58 -6.34 -23.59
CA GLY A 79 -6.64 -5.17 -24.46
C GLY A 79 -5.64 -5.14 -25.60
N ASP A 80 -5.41 -6.27 -26.29
CA ASP A 80 -4.45 -6.42 -27.39
C ASP A 80 -3.01 -5.98 -27.08
N GLY A 81 -2.58 -6.22 -25.85
CA GLY A 81 -1.29 -5.72 -25.33
C GLY A 81 -1.30 -4.22 -25.04
N GLY A 82 -2.35 -3.55 -25.36
CA GLY A 82 -2.79 -2.21 -25.05
C GLY A 82 -1.73 -1.21 -24.67
N MET A 83 -2.06 -0.41 -23.70
CA MET A 83 -1.20 0.65 -23.17
C MET A 83 0.12 0.12 -22.58
N MET A 84 0.16 -1.13 -22.10
CA MET A 84 1.38 -1.71 -21.52
C MET A 84 2.51 -1.81 -22.53
N ASN A 85 2.21 -2.01 -23.81
CA ASN A 85 3.22 -2.03 -24.87
C ASN A 85 3.84 -0.65 -25.16
N THR A 86 3.20 0.42 -24.72
CA THR A 86 3.69 1.81 -24.90
C THR A 86 4.55 2.29 -23.75
N PHE A 87 4.51 1.61 -22.61
CA PHE A 87 5.36 1.95 -21.47
C PHE A 87 6.73 1.28 -21.59
N SER A 88 7.79 2.09 -21.54
CA SER A 88 9.18 1.61 -21.51
C SER A 88 9.58 1.00 -20.15
N SER A 89 8.65 0.51 -19.36
CA SER A 89 8.92 -0.09 -18.06
C SER A 89 9.15 -1.59 -18.21
N LYS A 90 10.28 -2.08 -17.71
CA LYS A 90 10.55 -3.52 -17.64
C LYS A 90 9.67 -4.25 -16.62
N GLU A 91 8.99 -3.50 -15.76
CA GLU A 91 8.18 -4.00 -14.65
C GLU A 91 6.71 -4.13 -15.04
N LEU A 92 6.26 -3.39 -16.06
CA LEU A 92 4.90 -3.43 -16.58
C LEU A 92 4.87 -4.25 -17.87
N THR A 93 4.81 -5.55 -17.73
CA THR A 93 4.93 -6.50 -18.86
C THR A 93 3.60 -7.14 -19.27
N GLY A 94 2.48 -6.71 -18.70
CA GLY A 94 1.18 -7.37 -18.90
C GLY A 94 1.03 -8.71 -18.15
N ASN A 95 1.92 -9.00 -17.22
CA ASN A 95 1.88 -10.20 -16.37
C ASN A 95 1.44 -9.87 -14.94
N GLY A 96 0.58 -8.88 -14.77
CA GLY A 96 0.13 -8.39 -13.48
C GLY A 96 1.18 -7.55 -12.76
N ILE A 97 1.11 -7.54 -11.43
CA ILE A 97 2.04 -6.84 -10.54
C ILE A 97 2.98 -7.85 -9.90
N LEU A 98 4.28 -7.64 -10.00
CA LEU A 98 5.30 -8.58 -9.49
C LEU A 98 5.14 -10.02 -10.02
N GLY A 99 4.66 -10.18 -11.25
CA GLY A 99 4.37 -11.47 -11.85
C GLY A 99 3.14 -12.18 -11.28
N LYS A 100 2.29 -11.47 -10.55
CA LYS A 100 1.04 -11.98 -9.97
C LYS A 100 -0.16 -11.33 -10.64
N LYS A 101 -1.19 -12.13 -10.89
CA LYS A 101 -2.45 -11.60 -11.44
C LYS A 101 -3.02 -10.50 -10.55
N VAL A 102 -3.47 -9.41 -11.14
CA VAL A 102 -4.19 -8.36 -10.43
C VAL A 102 -5.66 -8.71 -10.36
N GLU A 103 -6.19 -8.76 -9.17
CA GLU A 103 -7.61 -8.86 -8.86
C GLU A 103 -8.06 -7.59 -8.15
N PHE A 104 -9.35 -7.31 -8.12
CA PHE A 104 -9.85 -6.15 -7.42
C PHE A 104 -11.19 -6.41 -6.73
N VAL A 105 -11.44 -5.60 -5.71
CA VAL A 105 -12.72 -5.50 -5.02
C VAL A 105 -13.16 -4.05 -5.03
N THR A 106 -14.46 -3.81 -4.98
CA THR A 106 -15.01 -2.47 -5.03
C THR A 106 -15.79 -2.14 -3.78
N GLY A 107 -15.79 -0.87 -3.42
CA GLY A 107 -16.56 -0.34 -2.31
C GLY A 107 -17.33 0.90 -2.71
N ASP A 108 -18.49 1.12 -2.09
CA ASP A 108 -19.30 2.32 -2.30
C ASP A 108 -19.06 3.31 -1.17
N THR A 109 -18.43 4.43 -1.47
CA THR A 109 -18.23 5.52 -0.50
C THR A 109 -19.50 6.30 -0.21
N GLN A 110 -20.51 6.21 -1.04
CA GLN A 110 -21.74 7.03 -0.95
C GLN A 110 -21.47 8.54 -0.85
N THR A 111 -20.28 8.97 -1.23
CA THR A 111 -19.77 10.34 -1.03
C THR A 111 -19.76 10.74 0.47
N LYS A 112 -19.54 9.77 1.38
CA LYS A 112 -19.50 9.96 2.85
C LYS A 112 -18.25 9.35 3.43
N SER A 113 -17.59 10.08 4.33
CA SER A 113 -16.32 9.64 4.94
C SER A 113 -16.46 8.39 5.83
N ASP A 114 -17.57 8.25 6.54
CA ASP A 114 -17.85 7.08 7.37
C ASP A 114 -18.10 5.81 6.53
N ALA A 115 -18.88 5.93 5.46
CA ALA A 115 -19.11 4.83 4.51
C ALA A 115 -17.80 4.43 3.80
N ALA A 116 -17.02 5.39 3.35
CA ALA A 116 -15.72 5.15 2.72
C ALA A 116 -14.76 4.42 3.66
N ARG A 117 -14.69 4.84 4.93
CA ARG A 117 -13.86 4.20 5.95
C ARG A 117 -14.31 2.77 6.25
N ALA A 118 -15.60 2.55 6.38
CA ALA A 118 -16.16 1.22 6.63
C ALA A 118 -15.90 0.27 5.45
N SER A 119 -16.08 0.77 4.24
CA SER A 119 -15.81 0.04 3.00
C SER A 119 -14.33 -0.30 2.87
N ALA A 120 -13.42 0.68 3.02
CA ALA A 120 -11.98 0.45 2.96
C ALA A 120 -11.52 -0.59 4.00
N LYS A 121 -12.02 -0.48 5.24
CA LYS A 121 -11.74 -1.46 6.28
C LYS A 121 -12.16 -2.87 5.89
N SER A 122 -13.36 -3.02 5.31
CA SER A 122 -13.85 -4.32 4.84
C SER A 122 -12.95 -4.91 3.76
N MET A 123 -12.56 -4.11 2.77
CA MET A 123 -11.68 -4.55 1.68
C MET A 123 -10.31 -5.01 2.20
N ILE A 124 -9.76 -4.33 3.22
CA ILE A 124 -8.48 -4.73 3.82
C ILE A 124 -8.64 -6.00 4.66
N GLU A 125 -9.61 -6.03 5.56
CA GLU A 125 -9.72 -7.08 6.57
C GLU A 125 -10.35 -8.38 6.05
N LYS A 126 -11.31 -8.27 5.11
CA LYS A 126 -12.02 -9.44 4.59
C LYS A 126 -11.54 -9.89 3.23
N ASP A 127 -11.24 -8.93 2.36
CA ASP A 127 -10.95 -9.22 0.96
C ASP A 127 -9.43 -9.23 0.68
N GLY A 128 -8.62 -8.87 1.67
CA GLY A 128 -7.16 -8.92 1.58
C GLY A 128 -6.56 -7.87 0.63
N ALA A 129 -7.26 -6.76 0.41
CA ALA A 129 -6.73 -5.69 -0.43
C ALA A 129 -5.43 -5.12 0.15
N VAL A 130 -4.39 -5.07 -0.68
CA VAL A 130 -3.06 -4.55 -0.29
C VAL A 130 -2.96 -3.04 -0.48
N MET A 131 -3.82 -2.47 -1.31
CA MET A 131 -3.88 -1.04 -1.60
C MET A 131 -5.34 -0.64 -1.86
N ILE A 132 -5.72 0.51 -1.36
CA ILE A 132 -7.02 1.13 -1.62
C ILE A 132 -6.79 2.42 -2.41
N THR A 133 -7.58 2.63 -3.44
CA THR A 133 -7.62 3.87 -4.23
C THR A 133 -9.06 4.28 -4.52
N GLY A 134 -9.26 5.51 -4.91
CA GLY A 134 -10.56 6.10 -5.20
C GLY A 134 -10.87 7.29 -4.31
N GLY A 135 -12.10 7.74 -4.37
CA GLY A 135 -12.58 8.88 -3.60
C GLY A 135 -12.61 10.18 -4.40
N SER A 136 -13.67 10.38 -5.15
CA SER A 136 -13.88 11.58 -5.99
C SER A 136 -14.12 12.86 -5.18
N SER A 137 -14.20 12.79 -3.87
CA SER A 137 -14.48 13.94 -2.99
C SER A 137 -13.42 14.08 -1.91
N SER A 138 -12.85 15.29 -1.76
CA SER A 138 -11.91 15.60 -0.69
C SER A 138 -12.51 15.40 0.71
N GLY A 139 -13.82 15.58 0.87
CA GLY A 139 -14.53 15.31 2.13
C GLY A 139 -14.61 13.82 2.49
N VAL A 140 -14.33 12.93 1.54
CA VAL A 140 -14.28 11.47 1.74
C VAL A 140 -12.87 11.01 2.09
N ALA A 141 -11.85 11.75 1.64
CA ALA A 141 -10.44 11.39 1.79
C ALA A 141 -9.82 11.77 3.15
N ILE A 142 -10.60 12.34 4.08
CA ILE A 142 -10.13 12.81 5.39
C ILE A 142 -10.25 11.72 6.46
#